data_80290f1b6d0d2c31a1b97f357c3eaf00
#
_entry.id   80290f1b6d0d2c31a1b97f357c3eaf00
#
_cell.length_a   1.000
_cell.length_b   1.000
_cell.length_c   1.000
_cell.angle_alpha   90.00
_cell.angle_beta   90.00
_cell.angle_gamma   90.00
#
_symmetry.space_group_name_H-M   'P 1'
#
loop_
_entity.id
_entity.type
_entity.pdbx_description
1 polymer ?
#
loop_
_entity_poly.entity_id
_entity_poly.type
_entity_poly.pdbx_seq_one_letter_code
_entity_poly.pdbx_strand_id
1 'polypeptide(L)'
;MMGRQSRQMAMIFVDMESLIPENHLLRKIDRTVSFNFIYDLLAPYYPATGRPSVDPVSMFKMLLIGYLYGIKSERRLVEEVQLNIAYRWFCGFELDDAIPDHSTFSKTRTRKWQQSDLFQKVFCEIVKQCIDSGLIDGEAMAADGSYIPANVSRESWIDVEIEVEQSMQSYLDSLDEELSNQPGFKKPPTRIARKRRTTSQTDPDCGYINHGNKRGIGYLMEATVDCKHGILTGVDVYPANEKESTLVLRHLERQINLGVPMKRLALDRGYETGAVHRGLELLGITGYIPAIQFSNPPEKYGFSYDPQLDAFICPEGVPLTYHRLNCNKSTGKYLRCYQVEGDTCMYCPKRPNCFDKAGIRRRVLASSCYPAFFRGHQRVGTPEYLSMMRLRKIWAEGSFSVLKREHCISKIRKRGILAATEECLLAATALNLKRIVNAAFFLCYIPKLGKKTRCFSPNFAFCQQVHSLTLPKIISMTDTIDCEP
;
A
#
# COMPACT_ATOMS: atom_id res chain seq x y z
N MET A 1 -28.88 42.39 26.78
CA MET A 1 -27.97 43.58 26.57
C MET A 1 -27.02 43.22 25.45
N MET A 2 -26.93 44.04 24.40
CA MET A 2 -26.04 43.78 23.26
C MET A 2 -24.61 44.17 23.62
N GLY A 3 -23.65 43.24 23.56
CA GLY A 3 -22.25 43.51 23.82
C GLY A 3 -21.65 44.36 22.67
N ARG A 4 -20.78 45.32 23.01
CA ARG A 4 -20.01 46.13 22.05
C ARG A 4 -18.54 45.75 22.17
N GLN A 5 -17.84 45.62 21.04
CA GLN A 5 -16.40 45.36 21.02
C GLN A 5 -15.64 46.57 21.55
N SER A 6 -14.73 46.34 22.48
CA SER A 6 -13.75 47.36 22.92
C SER A 6 -12.54 47.31 21.96
N ARG A 7 -12.10 48.48 21.46
CA ARG A 7 -10.88 48.65 20.66
C ARG A 7 -9.67 49.05 21.49
N GLN A 8 -9.73 48.88 22.83
CA GLN A 8 -8.60 49.15 23.68
C GLN A 8 -7.47 48.17 23.39
N MET A 9 -6.28 48.69 23.10
CA MET A 9 -5.05 47.90 23.00
C MET A 9 -4.65 47.43 24.41
N ALA A 10 -4.49 46.10 24.56
CA ALA A 10 -3.93 45.48 25.75
C ALA A 10 -2.58 44.86 25.39
N MET A 11 -1.59 45.04 26.24
CA MET A 11 -0.32 44.32 26.15
C MET A 11 -0.47 43.04 26.96
N ILE A 12 -0.34 41.88 26.31
CA ILE A 12 -0.48 40.58 26.94
C ILE A 12 0.80 39.78 26.65
N PHE A 13 1.42 39.24 27.69
CA PHE A 13 2.50 38.27 27.57
C PHE A 13 1.89 36.89 27.49
N VAL A 14 2.04 36.23 26.35
CA VAL A 14 1.45 34.91 26.12
C VAL A 14 2.50 34.02 25.47
N ASP A 15 2.68 32.82 26.02
CA ASP A 15 3.42 31.74 25.38
C ASP A 15 2.56 31.14 24.26
N MET A 16 3.14 30.95 23.07
CA MET A 16 2.45 30.44 21.92
C MET A 16 1.87 29.05 22.20
N GLU A 17 2.58 28.21 22.95
CA GLU A 17 2.11 26.90 23.33
C GLU A 17 0.79 26.93 24.11
N SER A 18 0.64 27.90 25.00
CA SER A 18 -0.57 28.08 25.81
C SER A 18 -1.82 28.46 24.99
N LEU A 19 -1.65 29.04 23.80
CA LEU A 19 -2.74 29.42 22.90
C LEU A 19 -3.33 28.23 22.13
N ILE A 20 -2.65 27.08 22.09
CA ILE A 20 -3.09 25.92 21.32
C ILE A 20 -3.83 24.96 22.26
N PRO A 21 -5.09 24.60 21.92
CA PRO A 21 -5.86 23.67 22.76
C PRO A 21 -5.16 22.32 22.94
N GLU A 22 -5.24 21.74 24.14
CA GLU A 22 -4.64 20.44 24.48
C GLU A 22 -5.11 19.29 23.57
N ASN A 23 -6.34 19.35 23.09
CA ASN A 23 -6.92 18.34 22.20
C ASN A 23 -6.64 18.59 20.70
N HIS A 24 -5.86 19.62 20.34
CA HIS A 24 -5.55 19.94 18.95
C HIS A 24 -4.75 18.81 18.27
N LEU A 25 -5.07 18.50 17.00
CA LEU A 25 -4.45 17.39 16.26
C LEU A 25 -2.92 17.50 16.20
N LEU A 26 -2.39 18.69 15.90
CA LEU A 26 -0.93 18.90 15.77
C LEU A 26 -0.21 18.68 17.10
N ARG A 27 -0.81 19.08 18.22
CA ARG A 27 -0.25 18.81 19.56
C ARG A 27 -0.20 17.30 19.85
N LYS A 28 -1.25 16.57 19.48
CA LYS A 28 -1.27 15.11 19.63
C LYS A 28 -0.21 14.44 18.75
N ILE A 29 -0.04 14.90 17.51
CA ILE A 29 1.00 14.38 16.60
C ILE A 29 2.39 14.66 17.18
N ASP A 30 2.67 15.88 17.59
CA ASP A 30 3.98 16.30 18.12
C ASP A 30 4.39 15.51 19.37
N ARG A 31 3.41 15.17 20.23
CA ARG A 31 3.63 14.32 21.42
C ARG A 31 3.82 12.83 21.07
N THR A 32 3.29 12.38 19.95
CA THR A 32 3.28 10.94 19.60
C THR A 32 4.47 10.55 18.71
N VAL A 33 4.91 11.45 17.83
CA VAL A 33 5.96 11.18 16.85
C VAL A 33 7.05 12.25 16.93
N SER A 34 8.28 11.83 17.20
CA SER A 34 9.44 12.71 17.10
C SER A 34 9.97 12.74 15.67
N PHE A 35 10.17 13.92 15.10
CA PHE A 35 10.75 14.12 13.79
C PHE A 35 12.26 14.39 13.80
N ASN A 36 12.94 14.30 14.95
CA ASN A 36 14.35 14.65 15.11
C ASN A 36 15.28 13.77 14.24
N PHE A 37 14.88 12.54 13.95
CA PHE A 37 15.62 11.64 13.05
C PHE A 37 15.84 12.23 11.64
N ILE A 38 15.05 13.24 11.24
CA ILE A 38 15.23 13.94 9.95
C ILE A 38 16.59 14.66 9.91
N TYR A 39 17.09 15.18 11.03
CA TYR A 39 18.41 15.82 11.09
C TYR A 39 19.51 14.80 10.71
N ASP A 40 19.47 13.61 11.30
CA ASP A 40 20.47 12.57 11.03
C ASP A 40 20.40 12.09 9.57
N LEU A 41 19.19 11.94 9.03
CA LEU A 41 18.98 11.54 7.64
C LEU A 41 19.51 12.57 6.64
N LEU A 42 19.43 13.84 6.97
CA LEU A 42 19.80 14.93 6.07
C LEU A 42 21.19 15.51 6.31
N ALA A 43 21.83 15.21 7.44
CA ALA A 43 23.17 15.72 7.76
C ALA A 43 24.18 15.57 6.61
N PRO A 44 24.27 14.44 5.86
CA PRO A 44 25.21 14.29 4.75
C PRO A 44 24.97 15.24 3.56
N TYR A 45 23.78 15.81 3.44
CA TYR A 45 23.37 16.68 2.33
C TYR A 45 23.45 18.17 2.63
N TYR A 46 23.89 18.51 3.87
CA TYR A 46 24.06 19.88 4.30
C TYR A 46 25.55 20.19 4.55
N PRO A 47 26.09 21.27 3.99
CA PRO A 47 27.48 21.64 4.23
C PRO A 47 27.70 22.06 5.68
N ALA A 48 28.89 21.75 6.22
CA ALA A 48 29.25 22.11 7.58
C ALA A 48 29.51 23.63 7.76
N THR A 49 29.73 24.37 6.66
CA THR A 49 30.05 25.79 6.66
C THR A 49 29.12 26.57 5.73
N GLY A 50 28.95 27.87 5.98
CA GLY A 50 28.14 28.76 5.14
C GLY A 50 26.94 29.34 5.89
N ARG A 51 26.08 30.09 5.17
CA ARG A 51 24.87 30.66 5.76
C ARG A 51 23.91 29.56 6.23
N PRO A 52 23.36 29.57 7.43
CA PRO A 52 22.38 28.63 7.90
C PRO A 52 21.19 28.54 6.93
N SER A 53 20.81 27.31 6.59
CA SER A 53 19.59 27.07 5.81
C SER A 53 18.37 27.13 6.71
N VAL A 54 17.18 27.19 6.11
CA VAL A 54 15.93 26.92 6.85
C VAL A 54 16.03 25.53 7.46
N ASP A 55 15.53 25.39 8.68
CA ASP A 55 15.50 24.13 9.41
C ASP A 55 14.76 23.05 8.60
N PRO A 56 15.37 21.87 8.35
CA PRO A 56 14.77 20.82 7.53
C PRO A 56 13.53 20.17 8.18
N VAL A 57 13.48 20.09 9.50
CA VAL A 57 12.32 19.55 10.23
C VAL A 57 11.14 20.51 10.11
N SER A 58 11.37 21.81 10.29
CA SER A 58 10.36 22.85 10.10
C SER A 58 9.78 22.82 8.68
N MET A 59 10.65 22.72 7.67
CA MET A 59 10.22 22.60 6.27
C MET A 59 9.43 21.33 6.00
N PHE A 60 9.84 20.18 6.55
CA PHE A 60 9.10 18.92 6.42
C PHE A 60 7.72 19.04 7.09
N LYS A 61 7.66 19.56 8.32
CA LYS A 61 6.41 19.78 9.04
C LYS A 61 5.47 20.74 8.30
N MET A 62 5.98 21.79 7.64
CA MET A 62 5.17 22.64 6.74
C MET A 62 4.53 21.85 5.61
N LEU A 63 5.31 21.04 4.87
CA LEU A 63 4.74 20.20 3.80
C LEU A 63 3.71 19.21 4.35
N LEU A 64 3.97 18.61 5.49
CA LEU A 64 3.07 17.68 6.17
C LEU A 64 1.73 18.34 6.53
N ILE A 65 1.72 19.59 7.00
CA ILE A 65 0.49 20.38 7.22
C ILE A 65 -0.34 20.46 5.94
N GLY A 66 0.30 20.68 4.79
CA GLY A 66 -0.39 20.72 3.51
C GLY A 66 -1.23 19.46 3.26
N TYR A 67 -0.68 18.28 3.56
CA TYR A 67 -1.39 16.99 3.39
C TYR A 67 -2.34 16.68 4.54
N LEU A 68 -2.03 17.08 5.78
CA LEU A 68 -2.93 16.90 6.93
C LEU A 68 -4.25 17.65 6.79
N TYR A 69 -4.18 18.86 6.22
CA TYR A 69 -5.34 19.77 6.10
C TYR A 69 -5.83 19.98 4.67
N GLY A 70 -5.31 19.22 3.70
CA GLY A 70 -5.78 19.28 2.32
C GLY A 70 -5.41 20.55 1.56
N ILE A 71 -4.34 21.25 1.95
CA ILE A 71 -3.87 22.49 1.31
C ILE A 71 -3.05 22.13 0.07
N LYS A 72 -3.65 22.26 -1.11
CA LYS A 72 -3.04 21.81 -2.37
C LYS A 72 -1.93 22.72 -2.91
N SER A 73 -1.97 24.00 -2.62
CA SER A 73 -1.03 25.01 -3.14
C SER A 73 0.07 25.30 -2.12
N GLU A 74 1.34 25.18 -2.53
CA GLU A 74 2.48 25.53 -1.66
C GLU A 74 2.51 27.04 -1.34
N ARG A 75 2.01 27.90 -2.23
CA ARG A 75 1.86 29.35 -1.94
C ARG A 75 0.83 29.58 -0.85
N ARG A 76 -0.35 28.97 -1.00
CA ARG A 76 -1.39 29.05 0.01
C ARG A 76 -0.93 28.43 1.35
N LEU A 77 -0.13 27.35 1.31
CA LEU A 77 0.44 26.74 2.51
C LEU A 77 1.31 27.73 3.29
N VAL A 78 2.16 28.51 2.61
CA VAL A 78 2.97 29.57 3.23
C VAL A 78 2.08 30.62 3.88
N GLU A 79 1.05 31.10 3.18
CA GLU A 79 0.09 32.08 3.72
C GLU A 79 -0.65 31.52 4.94
N GLU A 80 -1.11 30.28 4.89
CA GLU A 80 -1.80 29.61 6.01
C GLU A 80 -0.88 29.44 7.22
N VAL A 81 0.40 29.04 7.03
CA VAL A 81 1.38 28.94 8.12
C VAL A 81 1.70 30.32 8.68
N GLN A 82 1.72 31.35 7.85
CA GLN A 82 1.97 32.73 8.31
C GLN A 82 0.88 33.23 9.26
N LEU A 83 -0.38 32.86 9.03
CA LEU A 83 -1.54 33.38 9.76
C LEU A 83 -2.02 32.47 10.89
N ASN A 84 -1.74 31.16 10.84
CA ASN A 84 -2.25 30.18 11.80
C ASN A 84 -1.23 29.87 12.89
N ILE A 85 -1.54 30.24 14.12
CA ILE A 85 -0.68 30.05 15.28
C ILE A 85 -0.33 28.57 15.51
N ALA A 86 -1.29 27.65 15.35
CA ALA A 86 -1.05 26.22 15.55
C ALA A 86 -0.10 25.65 14.49
N TYR A 87 -0.14 26.17 13.26
CA TYR A 87 0.77 25.75 12.19
C TYR A 87 2.18 26.27 12.44
N ARG A 88 2.32 27.55 12.86
CA ARG A 88 3.60 28.14 13.26
C ARG A 88 4.25 27.32 14.39
N TRP A 89 3.51 27.12 15.46
CA TRP A 89 3.95 26.35 16.62
C TRP A 89 4.43 24.95 16.23
N PHE A 90 3.63 24.20 15.45
CA PHE A 90 3.99 22.86 15.03
C PHE A 90 5.26 22.81 14.18
N CYS A 91 5.50 23.85 13.37
CA CYS A 91 6.70 23.99 12.56
C CYS A 91 7.91 24.53 13.35
N GLY A 92 7.72 24.99 14.57
CA GLY A 92 8.78 25.60 15.39
C GLY A 92 9.12 27.04 14.99
N PHE A 93 8.15 27.80 14.44
CA PHE A 93 8.31 29.23 14.15
C PHE A 93 7.69 30.07 15.24
N GLU A 94 8.41 31.08 15.72
CA GLU A 94 7.90 32.10 16.64
C GLU A 94 6.96 33.09 15.91
N LEU A 95 6.26 33.95 16.66
CA LEU A 95 5.29 34.90 16.11
C LEU A 95 5.89 35.93 15.15
N ASP A 96 7.14 36.29 15.34
CA ASP A 96 7.91 37.26 14.55
C ASP A 96 8.81 36.61 13.50
N ASP A 97 8.94 35.27 13.49
CA ASP A 97 9.76 34.58 12.52
C ASP A 97 9.21 34.73 11.08
N ALA A 98 10.14 34.96 10.15
CA ALA A 98 9.80 34.96 8.73
C ALA A 98 9.55 33.55 8.21
N ILE A 99 8.36 33.32 7.64
CA ILE A 99 8.02 32.04 7.05
C ILE A 99 8.73 31.88 5.69
N PRO A 100 9.37 30.72 5.41
CA PRO A 100 10.06 30.47 4.16
C PRO A 100 9.13 30.54 2.95
N ASP A 101 9.58 31.22 1.87
CA ASP A 101 8.84 31.34 0.61
C ASP A 101 8.67 29.97 -0.07
N HIS A 102 7.56 29.80 -0.81
CA HIS A 102 7.23 28.58 -1.53
C HIS A 102 8.35 28.10 -2.50
N SER A 103 9.12 29.03 -3.10
CA SER A 103 10.24 28.68 -3.96
C SER A 103 11.37 27.95 -3.23
N THR A 104 11.49 28.15 -1.92
CA THR A 104 12.46 27.46 -1.06
C THR A 104 12.18 25.96 -0.99
N PHE A 105 10.89 25.55 -0.96
CA PHE A 105 10.52 24.13 -1.02
C PHE A 105 11.04 23.48 -2.29
N SER A 106 10.76 24.06 -3.46
CA SER A 106 11.19 23.53 -4.74
C SER A 106 12.71 23.38 -4.81
N LYS A 107 13.45 24.42 -4.41
CA LYS A 107 14.92 24.40 -4.40
C LYS A 107 15.50 23.33 -3.47
N THR A 108 14.99 23.25 -2.23
CA THR A 108 15.48 22.28 -1.23
C THR A 108 15.15 20.87 -1.64
N ARG A 109 13.94 20.62 -2.13
CA ARG A 109 13.49 19.32 -2.61
C ARG A 109 14.38 18.81 -3.73
N THR A 110 14.57 19.58 -4.78
CA THR A 110 15.37 19.17 -5.95
C THR A 110 16.85 18.99 -5.62
N ARG A 111 17.42 19.86 -4.78
CA ARG A 111 18.87 19.88 -4.56
C ARG A 111 19.35 18.96 -3.44
N LYS A 112 18.50 18.68 -2.44
CA LYS A 112 18.91 17.97 -1.22
C LYS A 112 18.05 16.72 -0.94
N TRP A 113 16.74 16.84 -1.04
CA TRP A 113 15.82 15.79 -0.55
C TRP A 113 15.60 14.67 -1.55
N GLN A 114 15.55 14.95 -2.85
CA GLN A 114 15.42 13.90 -3.88
C GLN A 114 16.59 12.91 -3.87
N GLN A 115 17.78 13.40 -3.54
CA GLN A 115 18.99 12.55 -3.46
C GLN A 115 19.07 11.73 -2.18
N SER A 116 18.29 12.08 -1.15
CA SER A 116 18.34 11.46 0.18
C SER A 116 17.28 10.39 0.41
N ASP A 117 16.33 10.20 -0.51
CA ASP A 117 15.13 9.36 -0.32
C ASP A 117 14.36 9.72 0.97
N LEU A 118 14.41 11.00 1.36
CA LEU A 118 13.88 11.49 2.64
C LEU A 118 12.44 11.01 2.90
N PHE A 119 11.56 11.19 1.94
CA PHE A 119 10.13 10.90 2.14
C PHE A 119 9.88 9.41 2.39
N GLN A 120 10.61 8.54 1.69
CA GLN A 120 10.54 7.10 1.91
C GLN A 120 11.09 6.72 3.28
N LYS A 121 12.23 7.28 3.67
CA LYS A 121 12.85 7.02 4.98
C LYS A 121 11.98 7.51 6.14
N VAL A 122 11.38 8.69 6.01
CA VAL A 122 10.44 9.22 7.02
C VAL A 122 9.21 8.33 7.13
N PHE A 123 8.64 7.91 6.02
CA PHE A 123 7.50 6.99 6.03
C PHE A 123 7.86 5.67 6.71
N CYS A 124 8.99 5.06 6.36
CA CYS A 124 9.47 3.80 6.96
C CYS A 124 9.74 3.95 8.46
N GLU A 125 10.34 5.06 8.90
CA GLU A 125 10.60 5.30 10.33
C GLU A 125 9.30 5.43 11.14
N ILE A 126 8.28 6.10 10.61
CA ILE A 126 6.97 6.19 11.24
C ILE A 126 6.30 4.81 11.30
N VAL A 127 6.40 4.00 10.25
CA VAL A 127 5.90 2.62 10.25
C VAL A 127 6.62 1.77 11.31
N LYS A 128 7.94 1.91 11.42
CA LYS A 128 8.74 1.24 12.45
C LYS A 128 8.28 1.61 13.86
N GLN A 129 8.08 2.90 14.14
CA GLN A 129 7.54 3.35 15.42
C GLN A 129 6.15 2.75 15.70
N CYS A 130 5.32 2.52 14.67
CA CYS A 130 4.04 1.82 14.82
C CYS A 130 4.20 0.33 15.15
N ILE A 131 5.21 -0.34 14.58
CA ILE A 131 5.53 -1.74 14.89
C ILE A 131 6.00 -1.84 16.35
N ASP A 132 6.97 -1.01 16.73
CA ASP A 132 7.57 -1.01 18.07
C ASP A 132 6.54 -0.70 19.17
N SER A 133 5.52 0.11 18.86
CA SER A 133 4.40 0.43 19.76
C SER A 133 3.24 -0.58 19.70
N GLY A 134 3.34 -1.65 18.90
CA GLY A 134 2.31 -2.68 18.77
C GLY A 134 1.03 -2.22 18.07
N LEU A 135 1.07 -1.12 17.31
CA LEU A 135 -0.04 -0.65 16.49
C LEU A 135 -0.19 -1.45 15.20
N ILE A 136 0.88 -2.13 14.76
CA ILE A 136 0.90 -3.04 13.62
C ILE A 136 1.19 -4.44 14.18
N ASP A 137 0.36 -5.44 13.86
CA ASP A 137 0.59 -6.83 14.26
C ASP A 137 0.70 -7.81 13.08
N GLY A 138 0.33 -7.39 11.88
CA GLY A 138 0.40 -8.20 10.68
C GLY A 138 -0.54 -9.40 10.63
N GLU A 139 -1.45 -9.54 11.58
CA GLU A 139 -2.40 -10.66 11.62
C GLU A 139 -3.37 -10.65 10.44
N ALA A 140 -3.80 -9.45 10.03
CA ALA A 140 -4.65 -9.25 8.86
C ALA A 140 -4.21 -7.99 8.12
N MET A 141 -3.75 -8.17 6.90
CA MET A 141 -3.30 -7.11 6.02
C MET A 141 -4.16 -7.05 4.76
N ALA A 142 -4.20 -5.91 4.11
CA ALA A 142 -4.81 -5.76 2.80
C ALA A 142 -3.94 -4.92 1.89
N ALA A 143 -3.84 -5.29 0.61
CA ALA A 143 -3.17 -4.47 -0.39
C ALA A 143 -4.11 -4.20 -1.57
N ASP A 144 -3.93 -3.04 -2.19
CA ASP A 144 -4.72 -2.61 -3.33
C ASP A 144 -3.96 -1.56 -4.13
N GLY A 145 -4.32 -1.44 -5.41
CA GLY A 145 -3.77 -0.45 -6.33
C GLY A 145 -4.79 0.63 -6.69
N SER A 146 -4.37 1.87 -6.72
CA SER A 146 -5.24 2.96 -7.11
C SER A 146 -4.64 3.84 -8.19
N TYR A 147 -5.40 4.06 -9.26
CA TYR A 147 -5.05 5.02 -10.30
C TYR A 147 -5.17 6.45 -9.81
N ILE A 148 -4.14 7.26 -10.11
CA ILE A 148 -4.08 8.69 -9.81
C ILE A 148 -3.71 9.43 -11.10
N PRO A 149 -4.53 10.36 -11.60
CA PRO A 149 -4.23 11.13 -12.80
C PRO A 149 -2.95 11.95 -12.66
N ALA A 150 -2.13 12.00 -13.72
CA ALA A 150 -0.95 12.87 -13.82
C ALA A 150 -1.35 14.32 -14.20
N ASN A 151 -0.43 15.26 -13.96
CA ASN A 151 -0.62 16.66 -14.33
C ASN A 151 -0.15 16.94 -15.75
N VAL A 152 -0.86 16.37 -16.71
CA VAL A 152 -0.59 16.49 -18.14
C VAL A 152 -1.81 16.93 -18.94
N SER A 153 -1.60 17.56 -20.10
CA SER A 153 -2.66 17.86 -21.06
C SER A 153 -2.78 16.74 -22.09
N ARG A 154 -3.91 16.65 -22.78
CA ARG A 154 -4.12 15.63 -23.83
C ARG A 154 -3.21 15.86 -25.04
N GLU A 155 -2.90 17.09 -25.36
CA GLU A 155 -2.07 17.50 -26.48
C GLU A 155 -0.60 17.05 -26.30
N SER A 156 -0.19 16.77 -25.05
CA SER A 156 1.15 16.29 -24.74
C SER A 156 1.32 14.76 -24.83
N TRP A 157 0.26 14.02 -25.19
CA TRP A 157 0.32 12.56 -25.25
C TRP A 157 1.11 12.08 -26.45
N ILE A 158 2.03 11.15 -26.19
CA ILE A 158 2.88 10.52 -27.20
C ILE A 158 2.97 9.02 -26.99
N ASP A 159 3.18 8.28 -28.07
CA ASP A 159 3.49 6.87 -28.02
C ASP A 159 5.01 6.69 -28.11
N VAL A 160 5.57 5.94 -27.18
CA VAL A 160 6.98 5.60 -27.12
C VAL A 160 7.18 4.10 -27.13
N GLU A 161 8.25 3.62 -27.74
CA GLU A 161 8.69 2.24 -27.57
C GLU A 161 9.60 2.17 -26.37
N ILE A 162 9.26 1.29 -25.42
CA ILE A 162 10.04 1.01 -24.23
C ILE A 162 10.54 -0.43 -24.27
N GLU A 163 11.76 -0.64 -23.86
CA GLU A 163 12.29 -1.96 -23.60
C GLU A 163 11.88 -2.39 -22.18
N VAL A 164 11.08 -3.45 -22.10
CA VAL A 164 10.58 -4.00 -20.83
C VAL A 164 11.24 -5.35 -20.62
N GLU A 165 12.00 -5.50 -19.54
CA GLU A 165 12.34 -6.83 -19.05
C GLU A 165 11.05 -7.56 -18.67
N GLN A 166 10.88 -8.77 -19.18
CA GLN A 166 9.77 -9.63 -18.77
C GLN A 166 10.04 -10.20 -17.37
N SER A 167 9.70 -9.40 -16.36
CA SER A 167 10.29 -9.50 -15.04
C SER A 167 9.58 -10.44 -14.06
N MET A 168 8.36 -10.91 -14.35
CA MET A 168 7.61 -11.63 -13.33
C MET A 168 8.06 -13.07 -13.16
N GLN A 169 8.34 -13.75 -14.27
CA GLN A 169 8.85 -15.11 -14.19
C GLN A 169 10.29 -15.12 -13.64
N SER A 170 11.12 -14.15 -14.03
CA SER A 170 12.48 -14.02 -13.50
C SER A 170 12.51 -13.70 -12.01
N TYR A 171 11.52 -12.95 -11.50
CA TYR A 171 11.41 -12.68 -10.08
C TYR A 171 11.00 -13.94 -9.30
N LEU A 172 10.01 -14.68 -9.78
CA LEU A 172 9.64 -15.97 -9.17
C LEU A 172 10.77 -16.99 -9.24
N ASP A 173 11.49 -17.05 -10.38
CA ASP A 173 12.65 -17.94 -10.53
C ASP A 173 13.76 -17.61 -9.51
N SER A 174 13.85 -16.36 -9.07
CA SER A 174 14.81 -15.97 -8.01
C SER A 174 14.35 -16.34 -6.59
N LEU A 175 13.04 -16.48 -6.38
CA LEU A 175 12.46 -16.89 -5.10
C LEU A 175 12.21 -18.40 -5.00
N ASP A 176 12.00 -19.09 -6.11
CA ASP A 176 11.53 -20.47 -6.18
C ASP A 176 12.61 -21.39 -6.76
N GLU A 177 13.53 -21.83 -5.91
CA GLU A 177 14.55 -22.83 -6.26
C GLU A 177 13.93 -24.16 -6.68
N GLU A 178 12.77 -24.52 -6.11
CA GLU A 178 12.04 -25.75 -6.43
C GLU A 178 11.55 -25.74 -7.88
N LEU A 179 11.08 -24.58 -8.36
CA LEU A 179 10.70 -24.40 -9.77
C LEU A 179 11.91 -24.56 -10.69
N SER A 180 13.06 -24.01 -10.30
CA SER A 180 14.32 -24.08 -11.07
C SER A 180 14.86 -25.52 -11.19
N ASN A 181 14.59 -26.35 -10.21
CA ASN A 181 15.06 -27.73 -10.16
C ASN A 181 14.10 -28.73 -10.83
N GLN A 182 12.97 -28.28 -11.38
CA GLN A 182 12.02 -29.18 -12.05
C GLN A 182 12.57 -29.74 -13.39
N PRO A 183 12.30 -31.02 -13.67
CA PRO A 183 12.69 -31.60 -14.97
C PRO A 183 12.12 -30.81 -16.15
N GLY A 184 13.00 -30.44 -17.07
CA GLY A 184 12.63 -29.65 -18.25
C GLY A 184 12.62 -28.14 -18.06
N PHE A 185 12.96 -27.65 -16.85
CA PHE A 185 13.17 -26.23 -16.66
C PHE A 185 14.34 -25.74 -17.52
N LYS A 186 14.06 -24.75 -18.34
CA LYS A 186 15.09 -24.00 -19.09
C LYS A 186 14.90 -22.55 -18.72
N LYS A 187 15.88 -21.94 -18.06
CA LYS A 187 15.82 -20.50 -17.77
C LYS A 187 15.52 -19.76 -19.08
N PRO A 188 14.43 -18.98 -19.16
CA PRO A 188 14.13 -18.27 -20.38
C PRO A 188 15.28 -17.28 -20.64
N PRO A 189 15.71 -17.11 -21.90
CA PRO A 189 16.61 -16.01 -22.21
C PRO A 189 15.92 -14.72 -21.77
N THR A 190 16.65 -13.86 -21.08
CA THR A 190 16.18 -12.52 -20.71
C THR A 190 15.76 -11.82 -22.00
N ARG A 191 14.47 -11.76 -22.26
CA ARG A 191 13.95 -11.11 -23.45
C ARG A 191 13.61 -9.68 -23.07
N ILE A 192 14.36 -8.76 -23.62
CA ILE A 192 13.96 -7.37 -23.73
C ILE A 192 12.83 -7.34 -24.76
N ALA A 193 11.60 -7.22 -24.28
CA ALA A 193 10.45 -7.05 -25.17
C ALA A 193 10.24 -5.57 -25.42
N ARG A 194 10.22 -5.16 -26.67
CA ARG A 194 9.79 -3.80 -27.05
C ARG A 194 8.28 -3.71 -26.90
N LYS A 195 7.83 -2.80 -26.08
CA LYS A 195 6.42 -2.56 -25.81
C LYS A 195 6.08 -1.11 -26.10
N ARG A 196 5.03 -0.89 -26.87
CA ARG A 196 4.48 0.45 -27.08
C ARG A 196 3.77 0.93 -25.81
N ARG A 197 4.14 2.10 -25.32
CA ARG A 197 3.55 2.77 -24.17
C ARG A 197 3.08 4.18 -24.55
N THR A 198 1.84 4.50 -24.27
CA THR A 198 1.36 5.89 -24.35
C THR A 198 1.71 6.61 -23.05
N THR A 199 2.40 7.73 -23.17
CA THR A 199 2.85 8.58 -22.07
C THR A 199 2.65 10.06 -22.43
N SER A 200 3.24 10.99 -21.70
CA SER A 200 3.22 12.41 -21.98
C SER A 200 4.63 12.94 -22.25
N GLN A 201 4.74 13.84 -23.22
CA GLN A 201 5.99 14.54 -23.50
C GLN A 201 6.46 15.40 -22.31
N THR A 202 5.52 15.93 -21.53
CA THR A 202 5.82 16.76 -20.35
C THR A 202 6.01 15.97 -19.06
N ASP A 203 5.65 14.68 -19.05
CA ASP A 203 5.81 13.74 -17.94
C ASP A 203 6.03 12.32 -18.50
N PRO A 204 7.27 11.98 -18.91
CA PRO A 204 7.58 10.69 -19.56
C PRO A 204 7.41 9.47 -18.65
N ASP A 205 7.41 9.67 -17.33
CA ASP A 205 7.31 8.59 -16.34
C ASP A 205 5.89 8.09 -16.13
N CYS A 206 4.88 8.85 -16.53
CA CYS A 206 3.49 8.42 -16.42
C CYS A 206 3.11 7.40 -17.50
N GLY A 207 2.00 6.69 -17.32
CA GLY A 207 1.50 5.70 -18.27
C GLY A 207 0.00 5.83 -18.52
N TYR A 208 -0.45 5.34 -19.68
CA TYR A 208 -1.87 5.33 -20.04
C TYR A 208 -2.55 4.07 -19.54
N ILE A 209 -3.70 4.22 -18.87
CA ILE A 209 -4.59 3.14 -18.46
C ILE A 209 -5.94 3.26 -19.18
N ASN A 210 -6.47 2.11 -19.60
CA ASN A 210 -7.84 1.98 -20.12
C ASN A 210 -8.42 0.65 -19.62
N HIS A 211 -8.89 0.67 -18.36
CA HIS A 211 -9.45 -0.51 -17.73
C HIS A 211 -10.65 -0.14 -16.84
N GLY A 212 -11.81 -0.69 -17.15
CA GLY A 212 -13.06 -0.37 -16.46
C GLY A 212 -13.37 1.14 -16.52
N ASN A 213 -13.62 1.75 -15.37
CA ASN A 213 -13.90 3.19 -15.26
C ASN A 213 -12.62 4.06 -15.18
N LYS A 214 -11.43 3.42 -15.18
CA LYS A 214 -10.14 4.13 -15.11
C LYS A 214 -9.64 4.35 -16.53
N ARG A 215 -9.63 5.60 -17.00
CA ARG A 215 -9.13 5.95 -18.33
C ARG A 215 -8.33 7.25 -18.28
N GLY A 216 -7.10 7.22 -18.76
CA GLY A 216 -6.25 8.40 -18.86
C GLY A 216 -4.78 8.11 -18.57
N ILE A 217 -3.98 9.18 -18.57
CA ILE A 217 -2.55 9.12 -18.24
C ILE A 217 -2.34 9.45 -16.77
N GLY A 218 -1.55 8.64 -16.08
CA GLY A 218 -1.28 8.82 -14.66
C GLY A 218 -0.33 7.81 -14.08
N TYR A 219 -0.48 7.63 -12.79
CA TYR A 219 0.31 6.72 -11.96
C TYR A 219 -0.59 5.70 -11.27
N LEU A 220 -0.02 4.56 -10.97
CA LEU A 220 -0.59 3.53 -10.11
C LEU A 220 0.08 3.64 -8.74
N MET A 221 -0.67 3.92 -7.71
CA MET A 221 -0.23 3.84 -6.33
C MET A 221 -0.63 2.49 -5.75
N GLU A 222 0.36 1.66 -5.47
CA GLU A 222 0.21 0.40 -4.73
C GLU A 222 0.37 0.70 -3.24
N ALA A 223 -0.55 0.22 -2.41
CA ALA A 223 -0.47 0.42 -0.97
C ALA A 223 -0.91 -0.81 -0.19
N THR A 224 -0.19 -1.09 0.91
CA THR A 224 -0.54 -2.12 1.89
C THR A 224 -0.94 -1.48 3.20
N VAL A 225 -1.95 -2.03 3.85
CA VAL A 225 -2.51 -1.54 5.11
C VAL A 225 -2.63 -2.68 6.12
N ASP A 226 -2.19 -2.46 7.35
CA ASP A 226 -2.51 -3.30 8.49
C ASP A 226 -3.95 -3.02 8.95
N CYS A 227 -4.76 -4.08 9.07
CA CYS A 227 -6.18 -3.96 9.33
C CYS A 227 -6.56 -3.74 10.80
N LYS A 228 -5.58 -3.74 11.73
CA LYS A 228 -5.83 -3.51 13.16
C LYS A 228 -6.24 -2.07 13.45
N HIS A 229 -5.44 -1.12 13.00
CA HIS A 229 -5.68 0.31 13.16
C HIS A 229 -5.69 1.07 11.83
N GLY A 230 -5.59 0.34 10.72
CA GLY A 230 -5.59 0.90 9.37
C GLY A 230 -4.27 1.57 8.96
N ILE A 231 -3.16 1.31 9.65
CA ILE A 231 -1.86 1.92 9.33
C ILE A 231 -1.38 1.44 7.97
N LEU A 232 -1.06 2.37 7.07
CA LEU A 232 -0.41 2.06 5.80
C LEU A 232 1.04 1.65 6.09
N THR A 233 1.42 0.43 5.67
CA THR A 233 2.75 -0.14 5.92
C THR A 233 3.68 -0.04 4.74
N GLY A 234 3.13 0.08 3.53
CA GLY A 234 3.88 0.23 2.29
C GLY A 234 3.16 1.11 1.29
N VAL A 235 3.93 1.90 0.54
CA VAL A 235 3.46 2.71 -0.58
C VAL A 235 4.51 2.71 -1.67
N ASP A 236 4.09 2.33 -2.88
CA ASP A 236 4.89 2.41 -4.09
C ASP A 236 4.11 3.08 -5.21
N VAL A 237 4.82 3.72 -6.12
CA VAL A 237 4.22 4.41 -7.27
C VAL A 237 4.86 3.93 -8.55
N TYR A 238 4.02 3.61 -9.54
CA TYR A 238 4.40 3.09 -10.84
C TYR A 238 3.67 3.85 -11.96
N PRO A 239 4.13 3.77 -13.22
CA PRO A 239 3.34 4.20 -14.36
C PRO A 239 1.99 3.45 -14.41
N ALA A 240 0.88 4.14 -14.72
CA ALA A 240 -0.46 3.55 -14.64
C ALA A 240 -0.72 2.37 -15.61
N ASN A 241 0.15 2.14 -16.59
CA ASN A 241 0.08 0.99 -17.51
C ASN A 241 0.67 -0.30 -16.93
N GLU A 242 1.30 -0.25 -15.75
CA GLU A 242 1.82 -1.43 -15.08
C GLU A 242 0.67 -2.27 -14.48
N LYS A 243 0.90 -3.58 -14.37
CA LYS A 243 -0.09 -4.50 -13.81
C LYS A 243 0.21 -4.76 -12.33
N GLU A 244 -0.79 -4.51 -11.49
CA GLU A 244 -0.73 -4.73 -10.04
C GLU A 244 -0.21 -6.13 -9.69
N SER A 245 -0.70 -7.18 -10.37
CA SER A 245 -0.27 -8.57 -10.14
C SER A 245 1.21 -8.83 -10.44
N THR A 246 1.90 -7.95 -11.18
CA THR A 246 3.35 -8.09 -11.45
C THR A 246 4.22 -7.34 -10.44
N LEU A 247 3.63 -6.45 -9.68
CA LEU A 247 4.33 -5.53 -8.79
C LEU A 247 4.24 -5.95 -7.32
N VAL A 248 3.11 -6.56 -6.95
CA VAL A 248 2.75 -6.83 -5.56
C VAL A 248 3.80 -7.64 -4.78
N LEU A 249 4.39 -8.66 -5.37
CA LEU A 249 5.35 -9.51 -4.65
C LEU A 249 6.60 -8.72 -4.22
N ARG A 250 7.15 -7.88 -5.12
CA ARG A 250 8.28 -6.99 -4.78
C ARG A 250 7.89 -5.92 -3.76
N HIS A 251 6.66 -5.43 -3.86
CA HIS A 251 6.11 -4.48 -2.89
C HIS A 251 6.03 -5.08 -1.48
N LEU A 252 5.57 -6.34 -1.37
CA LEU A 252 5.47 -7.06 -0.10
C LEU A 252 6.86 -7.44 0.46
N GLU A 253 7.74 -7.97 -0.38
CA GLU A 253 9.10 -8.36 0.00
C GLU A 253 9.87 -7.18 0.63
N ARG A 254 9.77 -5.98 0.03
CA ARG A 254 10.40 -4.78 0.60
C ARG A 254 9.92 -4.48 2.01
N GLN A 255 8.63 -4.65 2.28
CA GLN A 255 8.05 -4.42 3.60
C GLN A 255 8.50 -5.46 4.61
N ILE A 256 8.56 -6.74 4.21
CA ILE A 256 9.07 -7.83 5.06
C ILE A 256 10.54 -7.57 5.43
N ASN A 257 11.36 -7.13 4.46
CA ASN A 257 12.76 -6.77 4.68
C ASN A 257 12.92 -5.54 5.60
N LEU A 258 11.91 -4.67 5.71
CA LEU A 258 11.84 -3.57 6.68
C LEU A 258 11.31 -4.01 8.05
N GLY A 259 10.99 -5.30 8.24
CA GLY A 259 10.51 -5.87 9.49
C GLY A 259 8.99 -5.76 9.70
N VAL A 260 8.22 -5.43 8.67
CA VAL A 260 6.75 -5.42 8.76
C VAL A 260 6.24 -6.85 8.89
N PRO A 261 5.56 -7.23 9.99
CA PRO A 261 4.97 -8.55 10.12
C PRO A 261 3.81 -8.72 9.13
N MET A 262 3.67 -9.91 8.53
CA MET A 262 2.62 -10.15 7.54
C MET A 262 2.24 -11.63 7.50
N LYS A 263 1.11 -11.99 8.12
CA LYS A 263 0.64 -13.40 8.18
C LYS A 263 -0.45 -13.68 7.14
N ARG A 264 -1.46 -12.83 7.06
CA ARG A 264 -2.61 -12.96 6.18
C ARG A 264 -2.78 -11.71 5.34
N LEU A 265 -3.01 -11.86 4.05
CA LEU A 265 -3.15 -10.75 3.12
C LEU A 265 -4.37 -10.91 2.22
N ALA A 266 -5.24 -9.91 2.20
CA ALA A 266 -6.35 -9.80 1.28
C ALA A 266 -5.98 -8.93 0.07
N LEU A 267 -6.25 -9.44 -1.12
CA LEU A 267 -6.02 -8.77 -2.40
C LEU A 267 -7.31 -8.74 -3.22
N ASP A 268 -7.37 -7.90 -4.25
CA ASP A 268 -8.50 -7.90 -5.18
C ASP A 268 -8.36 -8.97 -6.28
N ARG A 269 -9.37 -9.05 -7.15
CA ARG A 269 -9.37 -10.00 -8.27
C ARG A 269 -8.28 -9.70 -9.30
N GLY A 270 -7.79 -8.47 -9.40
CA GLY A 270 -6.72 -8.09 -10.33
C GLY A 270 -5.39 -8.79 -10.05
N TYR A 271 -5.20 -9.27 -8.82
CA TYR A 271 -4.01 -10.02 -8.39
C TYR A 271 -4.11 -11.54 -8.59
N GLU A 272 -5.26 -12.05 -9.07
CA GLU A 272 -5.49 -13.49 -9.19
C GLU A 272 -4.65 -14.13 -10.28
N THR A 273 -3.49 -14.61 -9.92
CA THR A 273 -2.58 -15.37 -10.77
C THR A 273 -1.88 -16.47 -9.98
N GLY A 274 -1.56 -17.60 -10.62
CA GLY A 274 -0.80 -18.67 -9.99
C GLY A 274 0.55 -18.19 -9.43
N ALA A 275 1.16 -17.24 -10.10
CA ALA A 275 2.43 -16.63 -9.68
C ALA A 275 2.30 -15.85 -8.37
N VAL A 276 1.23 -15.08 -8.20
CA VAL A 276 0.97 -14.36 -6.94
C VAL A 276 0.71 -15.33 -5.80
N HIS A 277 -0.10 -16.38 -6.01
CA HIS A 277 -0.32 -17.41 -4.99
C HIS A 277 0.98 -18.10 -4.57
N ARG A 278 1.83 -18.51 -5.54
CA ARG A 278 3.12 -19.13 -5.21
C ARG A 278 4.06 -18.16 -4.51
N GLY A 279 4.15 -16.91 -4.98
CA GLY A 279 5.00 -15.89 -4.33
C GLY A 279 4.58 -15.60 -2.90
N LEU A 280 3.27 -15.56 -2.62
CA LEU A 280 2.77 -15.39 -1.25
C LEU A 280 3.15 -16.58 -0.36
N GLU A 281 3.06 -17.82 -0.86
CA GLU A 281 3.51 -19.01 -0.14
C GLU A 281 5.01 -18.95 0.19
N LEU A 282 5.85 -18.55 -0.79
CA LEU A 282 7.30 -18.39 -0.59
C LEU A 282 7.64 -17.31 0.44
N LEU A 283 6.85 -16.24 0.49
CA LEU A 283 6.99 -15.18 1.50
C LEU A 283 6.36 -15.55 2.86
N GLY A 284 5.78 -16.75 3.00
CA GLY A 284 5.12 -17.21 4.23
C GLY A 284 3.78 -16.52 4.52
N ILE A 285 3.14 -15.96 3.50
CA ILE A 285 1.90 -15.19 3.62
C ILE A 285 0.70 -16.02 3.16
N THR A 286 -0.34 -16.10 3.98
CA THR A 286 -1.62 -16.69 3.56
C THR A 286 -2.44 -15.67 2.77
N GLY A 287 -2.53 -15.88 1.44
CA GLY A 287 -3.27 -15.00 0.53
C GLY A 287 -4.76 -15.33 0.45
N TYR A 288 -5.60 -14.28 0.39
CA TYR A 288 -7.04 -14.35 0.16
C TYR A 288 -7.37 -13.48 -1.05
N ILE A 289 -7.65 -14.12 -2.19
CA ILE A 289 -7.86 -13.47 -3.49
C ILE A 289 -9.17 -13.99 -4.09
N PRO A 290 -10.05 -13.12 -4.63
CA PRO A 290 -11.27 -13.55 -5.30
C PRO A 290 -10.98 -14.32 -6.58
N ALA A 291 -11.59 -15.48 -6.75
CA ALA A 291 -11.41 -16.34 -7.93
C ALA A 291 -11.84 -15.65 -9.24
N ILE A 292 -11.06 -15.85 -10.28
CA ILE A 292 -11.42 -15.52 -11.66
C ILE A 292 -12.05 -16.77 -12.30
N GLN A 293 -13.20 -16.58 -12.95
CA GLN A 293 -13.77 -17.63 -13.79
C GLN A 293 -13.03 -17.68 -15.13
N PHE A 294 -12.31 -18.77 -15.36
CA PHE A 294 -11.71 -19.03 -16.66
C PHE A 294 -12.78 -19.45 -17.67
N SER A 295 -12.64 -19.06 -18.92
CA SER A 295 -13.59 -19.42 -19.98
C SER A 295 -13.63 -20.93 -20.27
N ASN A 296 -12.49 -21.61 -20.12
CA ASN A 296 -12.33 -23.04 -20.38
C ASN A 296 -11.44 -23.70 -19.31
N PRO A 297 -11.86 -23.78 -18.04
CA PRO A 297 -11.11 -24.50 -17.03
C PRO A 297 -11.21 -26.01 -17.27
N PRO A 298 -10.22 -26.81 -16.82
CA PRO A 298 -10.25 -28.27 -16.93
C PRO A 298 -11.54 -28.89 -16.35
N GLU A 299 -12.06 -28.33 -15.27
CA GLU A 299 -13.26 -28.76 -14.56
C GLU A 299 -14.52 -28.72 -15.47
N LYS A 300 -14.56 -27.77 -16.40
CA LYS A 300 -15.65 -27.68 -17.39
C LYS A 300 -15.77 -28.95 -18.26
N TYR A 301 -14.67 -29.65 -18.43
CA TYR A 301 -14.59 -30.92 -19.19
C TYR A 301 -14.61 -32.14 -18.26
N GLY A 302 -14.98 -31.96 -16.98
CA GLY A 302 -15.09 -33.03 -15.99
C GLY A 302 -13.75 -33.51 -15.43
N PHE A 303 -12.66 -32.76 -15.62
CA PHE A 303 -11.38 -33.04 -14.95
C PHE A 303 -11.40 -32.44 -13.55
N SER A 304 -10.92 -33.19 -12.55
CA SER A 304 -10.65 -32.71 -11.20
C SER A 304 -9.15 -32.76 -10.92
N TYR A 305 -8.67 -31.84 -10.09
CA TYR A 305 -7.27 -31.84 -9.68
C TYR A 305 -7.11 -32.48 -8.31
N ASP A 306 -6.21 -33.46 -8.20
CA ASP A 306 -5.81 -34.11 -6.95
C ASP A 306 -4.48 -33.51 -6.49
N PRO A 307 -4.48 -32.73 -5.39
CA PRO A 307 -3.27 -32.07 -4.87
C PRO A 307 -2.27 -33.05 -4.23
N GLN A 308 -2.70 -34.26 -3.80
CA GLN A 308 -1.81 -35.24 -3.18
C GLN A 308 -0.97 -35.96 -4.25
N LEU A 309 -1.57 -36.23 -5.39
CA LEU A 309 -0.91 -36.87 -6.51
C LEU A 309 -0.25 -35.85 -7.48
N ASP A 310 -0.49 -34.57 -7.30
CA ASP A 310 -0.16 -33.52 -8.30
C ASP A 310 -0.60 -33.96 -9.71
N ALA A 311 -1.86 -34.36 -9.83
CA ALA A 311 -2.42 -34.94 -11.07
C ALA A 311 -3.84 -34.42 -11.34
N PHE A 312 -4.21 -34.35 -12.62
CA PHE A 312 -5.60 -34.19 -13.00
C PHE A 312 -6.24 -35.57 -13.18
N ILE A 313 -7.41 -35.76 -12.63
CA ILE A 313 -8.21 -36.97 -12.78
C ILE A 313 -9.21 -36.72 -13.91
N CYS A 314 -9.22 -37.55 -14.94
CA CYS A 314 -10.17 -37.42 -16.04
C CYS A 314 -11.56 -37.94 -15.64
N PRO A 315 -12.63 -37.69 -16.44
CA PRO A 315 -14.00 -38.20 -16.17
C PRO A 315 -14.14 -39.72 -16.11
N GLU A 316 -13.16 -40.47 -16.59
CA GLU A 316 -13.07 -41.94 -16.49
C GLU A 316 -12.18 -42.42 -15.31
N GLY A 317 -11.79 -41.50 -14.41
CA GLY A 317 -10.97 -41.83 -13.23
C GLY A 317 -9.49 -42.06 -13.51
N VAL A 318 -9.01 -41.82 -14.75
CA VAL A 318 -7.59 -42.02 -15.09
C VAL A 318 -6.77 -40.76 -14.72
N PRO A 319 -5.65 -40.91 -13.97
CA PRO A 319 -4.80 -39.80 -13.62
C PRO A 319 -3.96 -39.31 -14.81
N LEU A 320 -3.90 -37.99 -14.96
CA LEU A 320 -2.93 -37.28 -15.79
C LEU A 320 -1.85 -36.77 -14.87
N THR A 321 -0.73 -37.48 -14.82
CA THR A 321 0.40 -37.12 -13.96
C THR A 321 1.21 -35.97 -14.54
N TYR A 322 1.92 -35.24 -13.68
CA TYR A 322 2.87 -34.23 -14.13
C TYR A 322 3.95 -34.85 -14.99
N HIS A 323 4.06 -34.38 -16.23
CA HIS A 323 4.99 -34.94 -17.21
C HIS A 323 6.21 -34.03 -17.43
N ARG A 324 5.98 -32.72 -17.66
CA ARG A 324 7.06 -31.77 -17.95
C ARG A 324 6.59 -30.32 -17.84
N LEU A 325 7.57 -29.42 -17.77
CA LEU A 325 7.37 -27.99 -17.90
C LEU A 325 7.53 -27.57 -19.38
N ASN A 326 6.54 -26.90 -19.94
CA ASN A 326 6.56 -26.36 -21.28
C ASN A 326 6.75 -24.84 -21.22
N CYS A 327 7.73 -24.30 -21.94
CA CYS A 327 7.88 -22.86 -22.11
C CYS A 327 7.07 -22.41 -23.35
N ASN A 328 6.11 -21.52 -23.16
CA ASN A 328 5.45 -20.86 -24.27
C ASN A 328 6.39 -19.81 -24.89
N LYS A 329 6.92 -20.08 -26.08
CA LYS A 329 7.92 -19.25 -26.75
C LYS A 329 7.43 -17.82 -27.06
N SER A 330 6.13 -17.62 -27.26
CA SER A 330 5.56 -16.31 -27.60
C SER A 330 5.37 -15.41 -26.37
N THR A 331 5.04 -15.99 -25.21
CA THR A 331 4.74 -15.26 -23.98
C THR A 331 5.84 -15.37 -22.92
N GLY A 332 6.82 -16.27 -23.09
CA GLY A 332 7.85 -16.58 -22.08
C GLY A 332 7.30 -17.26 -20.82
N LYS A 333 6.02 -17.65 -20.81
CA LYS A 333 5.38 -18.27 -19.65
C LYS A 333 5.60 -19.77 -19.63
N TYR A 334 5.82 -20.31 -18.44
CA TYR A 334 5.87 -21.74 -18.21
C TYR A 334 4.48 -22.32 -17.94
N LEU A 335 4.24 -23.49 -18.52
CA LEU A 335 3.02 -24.28 -18.33
C LEU A 335 3.42 -25.68 -17.87
N ARG A 336 2.82 -26.15 -16.81
CA ARG A 336 2.88 -27.57 -16.41
C ARG A 336 2.05 -28.37 -17.40
N CYS A 337 2.63 -29.43 -17.94
CA CYS A 337 1.95 -30.39 -18.81
C CYS A 337 1.64 -31.65 -17.99
N TYR A 338 0.39 -31.93 -17.81
CA TYR A 338 -0.12 -33.16 -17.21
C TYR A 338 -0.60 -34.09 -18.33
N GLN A 339 -0.24 -35.35 -18.30
CA GLN A 339 -0.52 -36.30 -19.41
C GLN A 339 -0.86 -37.66 -18.84
N VAL A 340 -1.77 -38.37 -19.52
CA VAL A 340 -2.07 -39.79 -19.25
C VAL A 340 -0.87 -40.63 -19.60
N GLU A 341 -0.51 -41.60 -18.76
CA GLU A 341 0.51 -42.59 -19.02
C GLU A 341 -0.02 -43.71 -19.89
N GLY A 342 0.84 -44.31 -20.74
CA GLY A 342 0.46 -45.39 -21.62
C GLY A 342 -0.55 -45.01 -22.71
N ASP A 343 -1.27 -46.02 -23.23
CA ASP A 343 -2.19 -45.88 -24.35
C ASP A 343 -3.67 -45.95 -23.93
N THR A 344 -3.97 -45.74 -22.66
CA THR A 344 -5.33 -45.82 -22.06
C THR A 344 -6.35 -44.99 -22.84
N CYS A 345 -5.95 -43.83 -23.37
CA CYS A 345 -6.83 -42.96 -24.14
C CYS A 345 -7.23 -43.53 -25.51
N MET A 346 -6.51 -44.50 -26.03
CA MET A 346 -6.83 -45.11 -27.35
C MET A 346 -8.13 -45.90 -27.30
N TYR A 347 -8.41 -46.55 -26.19
CA TYR A 347 -9.58 -47.41 -25.99
C TYR A 347 -10.67 -46.74 -25.14
N CYS A 348 -10.54 -45.48 -24.85
CA CYS A 348 -11.48 -44.74 -23.98
C CYS A 348 -12.82 -44.52 -24.69
N PRO A 349 -13.97 -44.88 -24.07
CA PRO A 349 -15.29 -44.69 -24.68
C PRO A 349 -15.66 -43.22 -24.86
N LYS A 350 -15.11 -42.32 -24.01
CA LYS A 350 -15.34 -40.87 -24.11
C LYS A 350 -14.37 -40.14 -25.04
N ARG A 351 -13.51 -40.89 -25.75
CA ARG A 351 -12.50 -40.31 -26.65
C ARG A 351 -13.07 -39.31 -27.66
N PRO A 352 -14.22 -39.57 -28.34
CA PRO A 352 -14.77 -38.65 -29.33
C PRO A 352 -15.11 -37.28 -28.78
N ASN A 353 -15.51 -37.21 -27.51
CA ASN A 353 -15.88 -35.97 -26.83
C ASN A 353 -14.70 -35.31 -26.05
N CYS A 354 -13.59 -36.04 -25.92
CA CYS A 354 -12.42 -35.59 -25.13
C CYS A 354 -11.33 -34.94 -26.00
N PHE A 355 -11.28 -35.26 -27.29
CA PHE A 355 -10.22 -34.78 -28.20
C PHE A 355 -10.82 -33.99 -29.36
N ASP A 356 -10.34 -32.76 -29.55
CA ASP A 356 -10.69 -31.91 -30.70
C ASP A 356 -9.93 -32.30 -31.98
N LYS A 357 -8.83 -33.06 -31.86
CA LYS A 357 -7.95 -33.50 -32.96
C LYS A 357 -7.39 -34.88 -32.68
N ALA A 358 -6.88 -35.54 -33.71
CA ALA A 358 -6.26 -36.88 -33.65
C ALA A 358 -5.02 -36.84 -32.71
N GLY A 359 -5.24 -37.03 -31.42
CA GLY A 359 -4.21 -37.16 -30.40
C GLY A 359 -4.18 -38.56 -29.81
N ILE A 360 -3.03 -39.08 -29.45
CA ILE A 360 -2.86 -40.40 -28.84
C ILE A 360 -3.17 -40.34 -27.33
N ARG A 361 -2.77 -39.26 -26.63
CA ARG A 361 -2.87 -39.10 -25.18
C ARG A 361 -3.47 -37.74 -24.82
N ARG A 362 -4.40 -37.74 -23.88
CA ARG A 362 -4.94 -36.47 -23.33
C ARG A 362 -3.88 -35.72 -22.53
N ARG A 363 -3.85 -34.39 -22.73
CA ARG A 363 -2.99 -33.47 -22.01
C ARG A 363 -3.82 -32.33 -21.42
N VAL A 364 -3.46 -31.90 -20.21
CA VAL A 364 -3.94 -30.68 -19.60
C VAL A 364 -2.73 -29.77 -19.41
N LEU A 365 -2.84 -28.54 -19.90
CA LEU A 365 -1.84 -27.50 -19.68
C LEU A 365 -2.35 -26.54 -18.61
N ALA A 366 -1.63 -26.42 -17.51
CA ALA A 366 -1.94 -25.55 -16.41
C ALA A 366 -0.80 -24.56 -16.15
N SER A 367 -1.04 -23.52 -15.37
CA SER A 367 0.02 -22.59 -14.93
C SER A 367 1.17 -23.36 -14.26
N SER A 368 2.41 -22.88 -14.40
CA SER A 368 3.57 -23.44 -13.68
C SER A 368 3.34 -23.50 -12.16
N CYS A 369 2.59 -22.56 -11.62
CA CYS A 369 2.25 -22.46 -10.20
C CYS A 369 0.83 -22.98 -9.88
N TYR A 370 0.32 -23.94 -10.67
CA TYR A 370 -1.05 -24.45 -10.50
C TYR A 370 -1.33 -25.05 -9.13
N PRO A 371 -0.42 -25.81 -8.49
CA PRO A 371 -0.65 -26.32 -7.13
C PRO A 371 -0.93 -25.21 -6.10
N ALA A 372 -0.15 -24.11 -6.12
CA ALA A 372 -0.35 -22.96 -5.25
C ALA A 372 -1.68 -22.23 -5.55
N PHE A 373 -1.99 -22.06 -6.83
CA PHE A 373 -3.26 -21.51 -7.29
C PHE A 373 -4.45 -22.32 -6.77
N PHE A 374 -4.41 -23.63 -6.89
CA PHE A 374 -5.46 -24.54 -6.41
C PHE A 374 -5.67 -24.41 -4.89
N ARG A 375 -4.56 -24.44 -4.10
CA ARG A 375 -4.65 -24.22 -2.64
C ARG A 375 -5.23 -22.87 -2.30
N GLY A 376 -4.91 -21.83 -3.05
CA GLY A 376 -5.50 -20.50 -2.91
C GLY A 376 -7.01 -20.53 -3.13
N HIS A 377 -7.47 -21.19 -4.17
CA HIS A 377 -8.89 -21.31 -4.52
C HIS A 377 -9.71 -22.09 -3.48
N GLN A 378 -9.13 -23.06 -2.82
CA GLN A 378 -9.82 -23.80 -1.74
C GLN A 378 -10.21 -22.91 -0.56
N ARG A 379 -9.54 -21.75 -0.38
CA ARG A 379 -9.89 -20.77 0.66
C ARG A 379 -11.08 -19.89 0.31
N VAL A 380 -11.43 -19.81 -0.98
CA VAL A 380 -12.53 -18.94 -1.45
C VAL A 380 -13.86 -19.41 -0.86
N GLY A 381 -14.62 -18.50 -0.29
CA GLY A 381 -15.91 -18.79 0.36
C GLY A 381 -15.84 -19.26 1.81
N THR A 382 -14.65 -19.51 2.36
CA THR A 382 -14.51 -19.84 3.79
C THR A 382 -14.88 -18.64 4.68
N PRO A 383 -15.27 -18.84 5.94
CA PRO A 383 -15.55 -17.75 6.88
C PRO A 383 -14.37 -16.77 7.02
N GLU A 384 -13.13 -17.30 7.04
CA GLU A 384 -11.92 -16.46 7.08
C GLU A 384 -11.76 -15.61 5.82
N TYR A 385 -11.99 -16.19 4.65
CA TYR A 385 -11.96 -15.46 3.39
C TYR A 385 -12.97 -14.30 3.40
N LEU A 386 -14.21 -14.55 3.82
CA LEU A 386 -15.26 -13.52 3.90
C LEU A 386 -14.86 -12.39 4.86
N SER A 387 -14.27 -12.74 6.01
CA SER A 387 -13.73 -11.77 6.96
C SER A 387 -12.63 -10.91 6.34
N MET A 388 -11.65 -11.54 5.68
CA MET A 388 -10.53 -10.85 5.04
C MET A 388 -11.00 -9.94 3.90
N MET A 389 -11.96 -10.36 3.08
CA MET A 389 -12.55 -9.51 2.03
C MET A 389 -13.28 -8.29 2.61
N ARG A 390 -13.97 -8.46 3.74
CA ARG A 390 -14.61 -7.33 4.46
C ARG A 390 -13.56 -6.34 4.98
N LEU A 391 -12.48 -6.83 5.58
CA LEU A 391 -11.38 -5.99 6.07
C LEU A 391 -10.72 -5.22 4.93
N ARG A 392 -10.46 -5.88 3.78
CA ARG A 392 -9.92 -5.21 2.59
C ARG A 392 -10.80 -4.03 2.15
N LYS A 393 -12.11 -4.25 2.06
CA LYS A 393 -13.06 -3.19 1.67
C LYS A 393 -13.03 -2.00 2.65
N ILE A 394 -12.97 -2.28 3.95
CA ILE A 394 -12.93 -1.23 4.98
C ILE A 394 -11.61 -0.45 4.92
N TRP A 395 -10.47 -1.16 4.91
CA TRP A 395 -9.19 -0.54 5.15
C TRP A 395 -8.43 -0.15 3.87
N ALA A 396 -8.35 -1.01 2.86
CA ALA A 396 -7.65 -0.68 1.63
C ALA A 396 -8.45 0.31 0.78
N GLU A 397 -9.69 -0.03 0.38
CA GLU A 397 -10.54 0.87 -0.41
C GLU A 397 -10.89 2.15 0.38
N GLY A 398 -11.18 2.02 1.68
CA GLY A 398 -11.44 3.16 2.56
C GLY A 398 -10.24 4.10 2.68
N SER A 399 -9.00 3.58 2.75
CA SER A 399 -7.79 4.40 2.79
C SER A 399 -7.62 5.22 1.53
N PHE A 400 -7.78 4.62 0.34
CA PHE A 400 -7.70 5.37 -0.91
C PHE A 400 -8.78 6.44 -1.03
N SER A 401 -9.99 6.16 -0.55
CA SER A 401 -11.06 7.15 -0.51
C SER A 401 -10.68 8.38 0.32
N VAL A 402 -10.14 8.16 1.51
CA VAL A 402 -9.68 9.24 2.42
C VAL A 402 -8.48 9.98 1.83
N LEU A 403 -7.47 9.26 1.30
CA LEU A 403 -6.30 9.86 0.67
C LEU A 403 -6.69 10.82 -0.47
N LYS A 404 -7.64 10.41 -1.31
CA LYS A 404 -8.10 11.23 -2.44
C LYS A 404 -8.94 12.44 -2.00
N ARG A 405 -9.78 12.27 -0.99
CA ARG A 405 -10.67 13.32 -0.51
C ARG A 405 -9.98 14.33 0.39
N GLU A 406 -9.13 13.87 1.34
CA GLU A 406 -8.60 14.70 2.42
C GLU A 406 -7.11 15.00 2.29
N HIS A 407 -6.33 14.13 1.65
CA HIS A 407 -4.87 14.18 1.62
C HIS A 407 -4.28 14.51 0.25
N CYS A 408 -5.01 15.25 -0.59
CA CYS A 408 -4.55 15.83 -1.85
C CYS A 408 -4.18 14.85 -2.98
N ILE A 409 -4.50 13.54 -2.89
CA ILE A 409 -4.11 12.51 -3.89
C ILE A 409 -5.21 12.26 -4.94
N SER A 410 -6.11 13.20 -5.18
CA SER A 410 -7.08 13.09 -6.28
C SER A 410 -6.44 13.24 -7.66
N LYS A 411 -5.29 13.93 -7.74
CA LYS A 411 -4.46 14.14 -8.92
C LYS A 411 -3.03 14.46 -8.47
N ILE A 412 -2.02 13.88 -9.11
CA ILE A 412 -0.62 14.28 -8.90
C ILE A 412 -0.43 15.69 -9.44
N ARG A 413 0.21 16.57 -8.68
CA ARG A 413 0.40 17.98 -9.02
C ARG A 413 1.73 18.26 -9.68
N LYS A 414 2.75 17.49 -9.30
CA LYS A 414 4.10 17.57 -9.82
C LYS A 414 4.28 16.59 -10.98
N ARG A 415 5.42 16.64 -11.65
CA ARG A 415 5.76 15.75 -12.77
C ARG A 415 6.94 14.86 -12.41
N GLY A 416 6.99 13.67 -12.99
CA GLY A 416 7.99 12.66 -12.76
C GLY A 416 7.65 11.72 -11.61
N ILE A 417 8.15 10.47 -11.70
CA ILE A 417 7.82 9.39 -10.75
C ILE A 417 8.30 9.69 -9.34
N LEU A 418 9.47 10.31 -9.19
CA LEU A 418 10.00 10.68 -7.88
C LEU A 418 9.10 11.68 -7.17
N ALA A 419 8.58 12.66 -7.90
CA ALA A 419 7.68 13.67 -7.35
C ALA A 419 6.28 13.11 -7.06
N ALA A 420 5.80 12.19 -7.90
CA ALA A 420 4.55 11.45 -7.65
C ALA A 420 4.68 10.57 -6.39
N THR A 421 5.82 9.88 -6.22
CA THR A 421 6.12 9.06 -5.03
C THR A 421 6.15 9.94 -3.77
N GLU A 422 6.82 11.10 -3.82
CA GLU A 422 6.84 12.07 -2.73
C GLU A 422 5.43 12.47 -2.30
N GLU A 423 4.55 12.84 -3.25
CA GLU A 423 3.18 13.25 -2.95
C GLU A 423 2.39 12.10 -2.30
N CYS A 424 2.53 10.86 -2.80
CA CYS A 424 1.86 9.69 -2.25
C CYS A 424 2.36 9.34 -0.84
N LEU A 425 3.67 9.40 -0.59
CA LEU A 425 4.27 9.14 0.71
C LEU A 425 3.87 10.18 1.75
N LEU A 426 3.85 11.48 1.40
CA LEU A 426 3.40 12.54 2.30
C LEU A 426 1.92 12.38 2.67
N ALA A 427 1.07 12.03 1.69
CA ALA A 427 -0.34 11.77 1.95
C ALA A 427 -0.54 10.54 2.85
N ALA A 428 0.19 9.45 2.60
CA ALA A 428 0.15 8.25 3.43
C ALA A 428 0.66 8.52 4.85
N THR A 429 1.75 9.27 4.98
CA THR A 429 2.28 9.73 6.27
C THR A 429 1.24 10.55 7.04
N ALA A 430 0.59 11.51 6.41
CA ALA A 430 -0.45 12.33 7.03
C ALA A 430 -1.65 11.48 7.50
N LEU A 431 -2.07 10.49 6.70
CA LEU A 431 -3.13 9.56 7.09
C LEU A 431 -2.70 8.68 8.27
N ASN A 432 -1.47 8.13 8.23
CA ASN A 432 -0.93 7.34 9.33
C ASN A 432 -0.88 8.14 10.63
N LEU A 433 -0.41 9.38 10.62
CA LEU A 433 -0.36 10.22 11.81
C LEU A 433 -1.74 10.45 12.43
N LYS A 434 -2.79 10.69 11.61
CA LYS A 434 -4.16 10.77 12.12
C LYS A 434 -4.61 9.45 12.78
N ARG A 435 -4.27 8.31 12.19
CA ARG A 435 -4.64 6.97 12.69
C ARG A 435 -3.88 6.60 13.96
N ILE A 436 -2.59 6.93 14.04
CA ILE A 436 -1.76 6.75 15.24
C ILE A 436 -2.34 7.54 16.42
N VAL A 437 -2.66 8.81 16.21
CA VAL A 437 -3.28 9.66 17.25
C VAL A 437 -4.60 9.07 17.74
N ASN A 438 -5.45 8.59 16.82
CA ASN A 438 -6.71 7.97 17.19
C ASN A 438 -6.50 6.66 17.96
N ALA A 439 -5.58 5.79 17.51
CA ALA A 439 -5.27 4.53 18.18
C ALA A 439 -4.67 4.75 19.56
N ALA A 440 -3.73 5.68 19.73
CA ALA A 440 -3.13 6.04 21.03
C ALA A 440 -4.18 6.56 22.01
N PHE A 441 -5.15 7.35 21.53
CA PHE A 441 -6.25 7.83 22.35
C PHE A 441 -7.14 6.67 22.88
N PHE A 442 -7.45 5.69 22.03
CA PHE A 442 -8.21 4.51 22.44
C PHE A 442 -7.45 3.66 23.47
N LEU A 443 -6.15 3.46 23.29
CA LEU A 443 -5.32 2.69 24.22
C LEU A 443 -5.20 3.34 25.60
N CYS A 444 -5.21 4.67 25.68
CA CYS A 444 -5.19 5.42 26.94
C CYS A 444 -6.56 5.44 27.66
N TYR A 445 -7.67 5.28 26.95
CA TYR A 445 -9.03 5.38 27.52
C TYR A 445 -9.63 4.03 27.96
N ILE A 446 -9.24 2.90 27.36
CA ILE A 446 -9.77 1.56 27.65
C ILE A 446 -9.35 0.99 29.03
N PRO A 447 -8.21 1.31 29.66
CA PRO A 447 -7.85 0.74 30.97
C PRO A 447 -8.75 1.13 32.14
N LYS A 448 -9.66 2.09 31.97
CA LYS A 448 -10.60 2.50 33.07
C LYS A 448 -11.82 1.60 33.23
N LEU A 449 -12.01 0.60 32.33
CA LEU A 449 -13.12 -0.37 32.38
C LEU A 449 -12.69 -1.80 32.81
N GLY A 450 -11.78 -1.89 33.75
CA GLY A 450 -11.52 -3.13 34.50
C GLY A 450 -10.85 -4.25 33.71
N LYS A 451 -9.52 -4.22 33.69
CA LYS A 451 -8.61 -5.38 33.88
C LYS A 451 -7.17 -4.86 33.85
N LYS A 452 -6.43 -5.18 34.91
CA LYS A 452 -4.99 -4.89 35.02
C LYS A 452 -4.23 -5.62 33.91
N THR A 453 -3.94 -4.94 32.81
CA THR A 453 -2.91 -5.36 31.86
C THR A 453 -1.71 -4.44 32.03
N ARG A 454 -0.56 -5.07 32.34
CA ARG A 454 0.72 -4.39 32.54
C ARG A 454 1.11 -3.67 31.25
N CYS A 455 1.21 -2.35 31.28
CA CYS A 455 1.89 -1.58 30.24
C CYS A 455 3.38 -1.87 30.31
N PHE A 456 3.91 -2.59 29.35
CA PHE A 456 5.34 -2.78 29.16
C PHE A 456 5.81 -1.91 27.99
N SER A 457 6.42 -0.78 28.29
CA SER A 457 7.52 -0.17 27.54
C SER A 457 7.99 1.10 28.26
N PRO A 458 9.29 1.29 28.48
CA PRO A 458 9.84 2.42 29.24
C PRO A 458 9.84 3.77 28.52
N ASN A 459 9.42 3.85 27.25
CA ASN A 459 9.45 5.10 26.47
C ASN A 459 8.11 5.83 26.35
N PHE A 460 7.04 5.36 27.01
CA PHE A 460 5.78 6.10 27.10
C PHE A 460 5.70 6.89 28.41
N ALA A 461 6.48 7.96 28.52
CA ALA A 461 6.38 8.95 29.61
C ALA A 461 5.02 9.69 29.64
N PHE A 462 4.17 9.43 28.67
CA PHE A 462 2.89 10.12 28.44
C PHE A 462 1.76 9.67 29.39
N CYS A 463 1.86 8.49 29.98
CA CYS A 463 0.76 7.96 30.81
C CYS A 463 0.69 8.56 32.24
N GLN A 464 1.76 9.22 32.72
CA GLN A 464 1.83 9.71 34.10
C GLN A 464 1.39 11.16 34.30
N GLN A 465 1.36 11.99 33.26
CA GLN A 465 1.01 13.42 33.41
C GLN A 465 -0.50 13.75 33.31
N VAL A 466 -1.34 12.77 32.90
CA VAL A 466 -2.79 13.00 32.74
C VAL A 466 -3.58 12.80 34.05
N HIS A 467 -2.94 12.46 35.16
CA HIS A 467 -3.62 12.15 36.43
C HIS A 467 -4.11 13.37 37.25
N SER A 468 -3.92 14.60 36.79
CA SER A 468 -4.27 15.81 37.58
C SER A 468 -5.40 16.67 37.02
N LEU A 469 -6.10 16.28 36.00
CA LEU A 469 -7.23 17.06 35.46
C LEU A 469 -8.57 16.44 35.82
N THR A 470 -9.31 17.13 36.72
CA THR A 470 -10.68 16.83 37.10
C THR A 470 -11.63 16.97 35.91
N LEU A 471 -12.34 15.87 35.61
CA LEU A 471 -13.38 15.81 34.57
C LEU A 471 -14.70 16.43 35.01
N PRO A 472 -15.43 17.16 34.16
CA PRO A 472 -16.84 17.47 34.41
C PRO A 472 -17.69 16.20 34.34
N LYS A 473 -18.63 16.09 35.30
CA LYS A 473 -19.57 14.97 35.40
C LYS A 473 -20.44 14.86 34.13
N ILE A 474 -20.35 13.73 33.46
CA ILE A 474 -21.31 13.34 32.42
C ILE A 474 -22.49 12.66 33.11
N ILE A 475 -23.68 13.22 32.90
CA ILE A 475 -24.97 12.69 33.34
C ILE A 475 -25.25 11.42 32.54
N SER A 476 -25.49 10.33 33.25
CA SER A 476 -25.94 9.06 32.67
C SER A 476 -27.43 9.18 32.30
N MET A 477 -27.74 9.08 31.01
CA MET A 477 -29.08 8.71 30.54
C MET A 477 -29.10 7.20 30.31
N THR A 478 -29.60 6.48 31.26
CA THR A 478 -30.17 5.13 31.09
C THR A 478 -31.67 5.28 31.05
N ASP A 479 -32.27 5.33 29.88
CA ASP A 479 -33.69 5.07 29.74
C ASP A 479 -33.86 3.68 29.12
N THR A 480 -34.37 2.81 29.96
CA THR A 480 -34.94 1.51 29.65
C THR A 480 -36.14 1.67 28.74
N ILE A 481 -36.11 0.99 27.60
CA ILE A 481 -37.30 0.77 26.76
C ILE A 481 -37.80 -0.63 27.09
N ASP A 482 -38.87 -0.71 27.87
CA ASP A 482 -39.69 -1.90 28.05
C ASP A 482 -40.45 -2.18 26.74
N CYS A 483 -40.30 -3.38 26.22
CA CYS A 483 -41.20 -3.95 25.22
C CYS A 483 -42.01 -5.09 25.88
N GLU A 484 -43.29 -4.91 26.02
CA GLU A 484 -44.30 -5.98 26.19
C GLU A 484 -45.55 -5.62 25.40
N PRO A 485 -46.40 -6.62 25.10
CA PRO A 485 -46.21 -7.93 24.42
C PRO A 485 -46.73 -7.95 23.00
#